data_7b78df3f8a2c676b1cf2436be8f040ad
#
_entry.id   7b78df3f8a2c676b1cf2436be8f040ad
#
_cell.length_a   1.000
_cell.length_b   1.000
_cell.length_c   1.000
_cell.angle_alpha   90.00
_cell.angle_beta   90.00
_cell.angle_gamma   90.00
#
_symmetry.space_group_name_H-M   'P 1'
#
loop_
_entity.id
_entity.type
_entity.pdbx_description
1 polymer ?
#
loop_
_entity_poly.entity_id
_entity_poly.type
_entity_poly.pdbx_seq_one_letter_code
_entity_poly.pdbx_strand_id
1 'polypeptide(L)'
;MTPDARAAIVRVLPKALPGKLVAAEKWHFTLRFLGPTSREARDTIIARLSSANLGSVFQIRFGEFGAFPNPRRARVLWLGVTRGGERLSDLAAIAEDAARNAGFVAEGRRFTPHLTLSRIDPPQNITALLAQNHSYAIETTVTALILYRSRLGGGPARYEEAARFDLSDAGSPGGPR
;
A
#
# COMPACT_ATOMS: atom_id res chain seq x y z
N MET A 1 -6.87 4.51 -4.65
CA MET A 1 -7.50 3.49 -5.55
C MET A 1 -8.86 3.98 -5.98
N THR A 2 -9.18 3.91 -7.28
CA THR A 2 -10.47 4.35 -7.83
C THR A 2 -11.62 3.45 -7.35
N PRO A 3 -12.86 3.98 -7.25
CA PRO A 3 -14.04 3.18 -6.90
C PRO A 3 -14.26 2.00 -7.87
N ASP A 4 -14.04 2.21 -9.16
CA ASP A 4 -14.24 1.18 -10.20
C ASP A 4 -13.25 0.02 -10.05
N ALA A 5 -11.95 0.32 -9.81
CA ALA A 5 -10.96 -0.70 -9.57
C ALA A 5 -11.28 -1.51 -8.29
N ARG A 6 -11.75 -0.84 -7.23
CA ARG A 6 -12.20 -1.49 -6.00
C ARG A 6 -13.37 -2.44 -6.25
N ALA A 7 -14.38 -1.98 -6.99
CA ALA A 7 -15.53 -2.80 -7.36
C ALA A 7 -15.12 -3.97 -8.27
N ALA A 8 -14.18 -3.77 -9.19
CA ALA A 8 -13.65 -4.82 -10.05
C ALA A 8 -12.92 -5.90 -9.24
N ILE A 9 -12.08 -5.52 -8.28
CA ILE A 9 -11.40 -6.46 -7.38
C ILE A 9 -12.45 -7.27 -6.60
N VAL A 10 -13.43 -6.61 -5.97
CA VAL A 10 -14.48 -7.30 -5.20
C VAL A 10 -15.21 -8.37 -6.04
N ARG A 11 -15.47 -8.09 -7.31
CA ARG A 11 -16.17 -9.03 -8.22
C ARG A 11 -15.37 -10.29 -8.55
N VAL A 12 -14.04 -10.20 -8.57
CA VAL A 12 -13.18 -11.30 -8.95
C VAL A 12 -12.60 -12.06 -7.75
N LEU A 13 -12.71 -11.51 -6.55
CA LEU A 13 -12.25 -12.21 -5.36
C LEU A 13 -13.02 -13.50 -5.14
N PRO A 14 -12.36 -14.60 -4.74
CA PRO A 14 -13.05 -15.82 -4.31
C PRO A 14 -14.07 -15.52 -3.22
N LYS A 15 -15.24 -16.17 -3.28
CA LYS A 15 -16.32 -15.97 -2.30
C LYS A 15 -15.89 -16.28 -0.85
N ALA A 16 -14.93 -17.20 -0.68
CA ALA A 16 -14.38 -17.56 0.61
C ALA A 16 -12.87 -17.32 0.61
N LEU A 17 -12.45 -16.26 1.29
CA LEU A 17 -11.05 -16.01 1.59
C LEU A 17 -10.75 -16.35 3.05
N PRO A 18 -9.56 -16.89 3.36
CA PRO A 18 -9.19 -17.23 4.72
C PRO A 18 -9.00 -15.99 5.59
N GLY A 19 -9.32 -16.10 6.87
CA GLY A 19 -9.08 -15.09 7.89
C GLY A 19 -10.07 -13.92 7.87
N LYS A 20 -9.68 -12.83 8.53
CA LYS A 20 -10.49 -11.61 8.64
C LYS A 20 -10.23 -10.71 7.44
N LEU A 21 -11.25 -10.50 6.63
CA LEU A 21 -11.18 -9.64 5.44
C LEU A 21 -10.92 -8.18 5.83
N VAL A 22 -10.09 -7.52 5.03
CA VAL A 22 -9.95 -6.07 5.06
C VAL A 22 -11.06 -5.47 4.20
N ALA A 23 -11.88 -4.62 4.78
CA ALA A 23 -12.96 -3.95 4.06
C ALA A 23 -12.41 -3.14 2.88
N ALA A 24 -13.08 -3.20 1.73
CA ALA A 24 -12.59 -2.64 0.48
C ALA A 24 -12.31 -1.12 0.56
N GLU A 25 -13.05 -0.40 1.42
CA GLU A 25 -12.85 1.03 1.67
C GLU A 25 -11.50 1.34 2.33
N LYS A 26 -10.92 0.35 3.00
CA LYS A 26 -9.62 0.46 3.70
C LYS A 26 -8.44 -0.02 2.86
N TRP A 27 -8.66 -0.45 1.63
CA TRP A 27 -7.59 -0.95 0.77
C TRP A 27 -6.64 0.17 0.36
N HIS A 28 -5.35 -0.03 0.65
CA HIS A 28 -4.26 0.88 0.31
C HIS A 28 -2.95 0.11 0.18
N PHE A 29 -1.97 0.69 -0.48
CA PHE A 29 -0.58 0.22 -0.46
C PHE A 29 0.13 0.87 0.71
N THR A 30 0.65 0.06 1.64
CA THR A 30 1.47 0.57 2.74
C THR A 30 2.89 0.72 2.25
N LEU A 31 3.35 1.95 2.02
CA LEU A 31 4.71 2.24 1.58
C LEU A 31 5.70 2.14 2.74
N ARG A 32 5.37 2.71 3.89
CA ARG A 32 6.17 2.71 5.11
C ARG A 32 5.26 2.70 6.34
N PHE A 33 5.55 1.82 7.27
CA PHE A 33 4.87 1.83 8.57
C PHE A 33 5.76 2.54 9.61
N LEU A 34 5.24 3.61 10.21
CA LEU A 34 6.00 4.46 11.12
C LEU A 34 5.90 4.02 12.59
N GLY A 35 4.75 3.45 12.98
CA GLY A 35 4.47 3.17 14.39
C GLY A 35 4.17 4.44 15.20
N PRO A 36 4.46 4.44 16.53
CA PRO A 36 4.32 5.62 17.36
C PRO A 36 5.19 6.76 16.83
N THR A 37 4.59 7.93 16.61
CA THR A 37 5.22 9.06 15.94
C THR A 37 4.99 10.32 16.75
N SER A 38 6.05 11.04 17.11
CA SER A 38 5.95 12.34 17.78
C SER A 38 5.41 13.41 16.82
N ARG A 39 5.01 14.56 17.37
CA ARG A 39 4.57 15.71 16.56
C ARG A 39 5.71 16.22 15.66
N GLU A 40 6.90 16.35 16.21
CA GLU A 40 8.10 16.84 15.53
C GLU A 40 8.51 15.92 14.37
N ALA A 41 8.50 14.60 14.60
CA ALA A 41 8.79 13.61 13.56
C ALA A 41 7.75 13.65 12.43
N ARG A 42 6.46 13.77 12.79
CA ARG A 42 5.37 13.93 11.81
C ARG A 42 5.58 15.17 10.96
N ASP A 43 5.88 16.32 11.60
CA ASP A 43 6.02 17.59 10.91
C ASP A 43 7.25 17.59 9.98
N THR A 44 8.33 16.92 10.39
CA THR A 44 9.51 16.65 9.54
C THR A 44 9.14 15.80 8.31
N ILE A 45 8.39 14.72 8.50
CA ILE A 45 7.94 13.87 7.38
C ILE A 45 7.08 14.68 6.41
N ILE A 46 6.12 15.47 6.92
CA ILE A 46 5.26 16.32 6.07
C ILE A 46 6.11 17.29 5.26
N ALA A 47 7.05 17.99 5.88
CA ALA A 47 7.93 18.94 5.19
C ALA A 47 8.75 18.27 4.09
N ARG A 48 9.33 17.09 4.38
CA ARG A 48 10.12 16.32 3.41
C ARG A 48 9.29 15.84 2.23
N LEU A 49 8.11 15.27 2.49
CA LEU A 49 7.23 14.79 1.42
C LEU A 49 6.64 15.92 0.58
N SER A 50 6.37 17.09 1.18
CA SER A 50 5.89 18.28 0.46
C SER A 50 6.92 18.84 -0.51
N SER A 51 8.22 18.70 -0.23
CA SER A 51 9.32 19.15 -1.10
C SER A 51 9.84 18.05 -2.02
N ALA A 52 9.41 16.82 -1.87
CA ALA A 52 9.88 15.69 -2.67
C ALA A 52 9.27 15.69 -4.07
N ASN A 53 10.06 15.31 -5.07
CA ASN A 53 9.55 15.00 -6.39
C ASN A 53 8.92 13.61 -6.39
N LEU A 54 7.59 13.51 -6.27
CA LEU A 54 6.85 12.26 -6.30
C LEU A 54 6.64 11.72 -7.73
N GLY A 55 7.00 12.50 -8.74
CA GLY A 55 6.78 12.20 -10.14
C GLY A 55 5.32 12.35 -10.56
N SER A 56 5.01 11.90 -11.77
CA SER A 56 3.67 12.01 -12.34
C SER A 56 2.75 10.86 -11.91
N VAL A 57 1.45 11.08 -12.05
CA VAL A 57 0.42 10.04 -11.91
C VAL A 57 0.74 8.85 -12.82
N PHE A 58 0.45 7.65 -12.37
CA PHE A 58 0.74 6.43 -13.11
C PHE A 58 -0.29 5.34 -12.86
N GLN A 59 -0.34 4.39 -13.80
CA GLN A 59 -1.21 3.22 -13.70
C GLN A 59 -0.44 2.05 -13.09
N ILE A 60 -1.15 1.27 -12.30
CA ILE A 60 -0.73 -0.04 -11.86
C ILE A 60 -1.71 -1.10 -12.35
N ARG A 61 -1.20 -2.31 -12.60
CA ARG A 61 -2.03 -3.49 -12.87
C ARG A 61 -1.84 -4.49 -11.74
N PHE A 62 -2.96 -4.94 -11.18
CA PHE A 62 -2.96 -6.03 -10.22
C PHE A 62 -2.65 -7.36 -10.90
N GLY A 63 -2.08 -8.27 -10.15
CA GLY A 63 -1.64 -9.58 -10.61
C GLY A 63 -2.13 -10.70 -9.71
N GLU A 64 -1.21 -11.54 -9.30
CA GLU A 64 -1.49 -12.77 -8.57
C GLU A 64 -1.64 -12.53 -7.07
N PHE A 65 -2.27 -13.47 -6.40
CA PHE A 65 -2.28 -13.53 -4.94
C PHE A 65 -0.91 -13.93 -4.39
N GLY A 66 -0.61 -13.44 -3.19
CA GLY A 66 0.53 -13.88 -2.43
C GLY A 66 0.24 -13.91 -0.94
N ALA A 67 1.22 -14.37 -0.17
CA ALA A 67 1.09 -14.52 1.27
C ALA A 67 2.34 -14.11 2.02
N PHE A 68 2.16 -13.51 3.20
CA PHE A 68 3.23 -13.29 4.16
C PHE A 68 3.02 -14.13 5.42
N PRO A 69 4.10 -14.67 6.03
CA PRO A 69 5.48 -14.70 5.53
C PRO A 69 5.69 -15.65 4.34
N ASN A 70 4.84 -16.65 4.17
CA ASN A 70 4.83 -17.60 3.05
C ASN A 70 3.48 -18.35 2.97
N PRO A 71 3.17 -19.04 1.85
CA PRO A 71 1.88 -19.72 1.66
C PRO A 71 1.55 -20.82 2.66
N ARG A 72 2.58 -21.53 3.19
CA ARG A 72 2.37 -22.65 4.12
C ARG A 72 2.01 -22.20 5.53
N ARG A 73 2.35 -20.95 5.89
CA ARG A 73 2.07 -20.35 7.21
C ARG A 73 1.60 -18.91 7.05
N ALA A 74 0.63 -18.71 6.17
CA ALA A 74 0.13 -17.38 5.83
C ALA A 74 -0.53 -16.71 7.04
N ARG A 75 -0.12 -15.48 7.30
CA ARG A 75 -0.75 -14.53 8.22
C ARG A 75 -1.41 -13.36 7.49
N VAL A 76 -1.03 -13.14 6.25
CA VAL A 76 -1.58 -12.11 5.39
C VAL A 76 -1.74 -12.69 3.99
N LEU A 77 -2.95 -12.59 3.45
CA LEU A 77 -3.23 -12.78 2.03
C LEU A 77 -3.27 -11.41 1.36
N TRP A 78 -2.60 -11.28 0.23
CA TRP A 78 -2.53 -10.03 -0.50
C TRP A 78 -2.63 -10.23 -2.02
N LEU A 79 -3.00 -9.14 -2.71
CA LEU A 79 -2.99 -9.03 -4.15
C LEU A 79 -1.76 -8.23 -4.59
N GLY A 80 -0.95 -8.80 -5.47
CA GLY A 80 0.29 -8.21 -5.97
C GLY A 80 0.06 -7.26 -7.14
N VAL A 81 1.15 -6.69 -7.62
CA VAL A 81 1.20 -5.76 -8.74
C VAL A 81 2.15 -6.31 -9.80
N THR A 82 1.68 -6.45 -11.03
CA THR A 82 2.45 -6.95 -12.18
C THR A 82 2.99 -5.84 -13.08
N ARG A 83 2.37 -4.65 -13.05
CA ARG A 83 2.83 -3.47 -13.80
C ARG A 83 2.76 -2.24 -12.88
N GLY A 84 3.74 -1.35 -13.00
CA GLY A 84 3.83 -0.13 -12.20
C GLY A 84 4.34 -0.34 -10.76
N GLY A 85 4.76 -1.56 -10.42
CA GLY A 85 5.34 -1.87 -9.11
C GLY A 85 6.66 -1.14 -8.84
N GLU A 86 7.43 -0.83 -9.88
CA GLU A 86 8.66 -0.02 -9.79
C GLU A 86 8.35 1.37 -9.28
N ARG A 87 7.33 2.02 -9.82
CA ARG A 87 6.89 3.35 -9.39
C ARG A 87 6.39 3.36 -7.93
N LEU A 88 5.72 2.30 -7.50
CA LEU A 88 5.36 2.14 -6.07
C LEU A 88 6.60 1.96 -5.20
N SER A 89 7.64 1.28 -5.71
CA SER A 89 8.92 1.13 -5.00
C SER A 89 9.67 2.46 -4.90
N ASP A 90 9.63 3.30 -5.94
CA ASP A 90 10.19 4.66 -5.89
C ASP A 90 9.50 5.50 -4.81
N LEU A 91 8.16 5.48 -4.77
CA LEU A 91 7.41 6.17 -3.71
C LEU A 91 7.71 5.63 -2.32
N ALA A 92 7.92 4.31 -2.20
CA ALA A 92 8.31 3.70 -0.92
C ALA A 92 9.72 4.15 -0.49
N ALA A 93 10.66 4.30 -1.43
CA ALA A 93 11.98 4.81 -1.15
C ALA A 93 11.96 6.29 -0.69
N ILE A 94 11.12 7.11 -1.30
CA ILE A 94 10.90 8.50 -0.88
C ILE A 94 10.28 8.56 0.53
N ALA A 95 9.29 7.71 0.81
CA ALA A 95 8.67 7.64 2.13
C ALA A 95 9.65 7.13 3.21
N GLU A 96 10.53 6.18 2.86
CA GLU A 96 11.60 5.69 3.72
C GLU A 96 12.62 6.79 4.02
N ASP A 97 13.05 7.55 3.00
CA ASP A 97 13.97 8.68 3.20
C ASP A 97 13.36 9.74 4.12
N ALA A 98 12.11 10.11 3.91
CA ALA A 98 11.40 11.06 4.78
C ALA A 98 11.32 10.55 6.23
N ALA A 99 11.07 9.25 6.43
CA ALA A 99 11.04 8.62 7.75
C ALA A 99 12.43 8.65 8.42
N ARG A 100 13.49 8.30 7.69
CA ARG A 100 14.87 8.33 8.21
C ARG A 100 15.29 9.74 8.62
N ASN A 101 14.96 10.74 7.84
CA ASN A 101 15.22 12.15 8.17
C ASN A 101 14.45 12.62 9.42
N ALA A 102 13.32 11.97 9.74
CA ALA A 102 12.56 12.20 10.97
C ALA A 102 13.04 11.33 12.17
N GLY A 103 14.17 10.62 12.03
CA GLY A 103 14.78 9.84 13.10
C GLY A 103 14.31 8.39 13.21
N PHE A 104 13.53 7.88 12.25
CA PHE A 104 13.13 6.47 12.24
C PHE A 104 14.29 5.56 11.78
N VAL A 105 14.35 4.37 12.39
CA VAL A 105 15.27 3.33 11.95
C VAL A 105 14.88 2.86 10.55
N ALA A 106 15.87 2.59 9.70
CA ALA A 106 15.65 2.09 8.36
C ALA A 106 14.86 0.77 8.35
N GLU A 107 13.92 0.62 7.40
CA GLU A 107 13.23 -0.64 7.18
C GLU A 107 14.21 -1.62 6.50
N GLY A 108 14.53 -2.70 7.18
CA GLY A 108 15.51 -3.69 6.69
C GLY A 108 14.92 -4.65 5.63
N ARG A 109 13.63 -4.64 5.39
CA ARG A 109 12.98 -5.53 4.43
C ARG A 109 12.75 -4.83 3.10
N ARG A 110 12.98 -5.57 2.02
CA ARG A 110 12.65 -5.08 0.68
C ARG A 110 11.16 -4.80 0.59
N PHE A 111 10.81 -3.64 0.05
CA PHE A 111 9.41 -3.31 -0.25
C PHE A 111 8.86 -4.26 -1.33
N THR A 112 7.68 -4.80 -1.08
CA THR A 112 6.93 -5.62 -2.04
C THR A 112 5.58 -4.95 -2.25
N PRO A 113 5.29 -4.40 -3.44
CA PRO A 113 4.00 -3.78 -3.73
C PRO A 113 2.86 -4.78 -3.56
N HIS A 114 1.99 -4.54 -2.58
CA HIS A 114 0.88 -5.45 -2.31
C HIS A 114 -0.32 -4.74 -1.69
N LEU A 115 -1.52 -5.24 -2.01
CA LEU A 115 -2.78 -4.85 -1.42
C LEU A 115 -3.22 -5.92 -0.43
N THR A 116 -3.28 -5.63 0.85
CA THR A 116 -3.73 -6.59 1.87
C THR A 116 -5.23 -6.86 1.72
N LEU A 117 -5.59 -8.12 1.50
CA LEU A 117 -6.97 -8.58 1.37
C LEU A 117 -7.52 -9.18 2.66
N SER A 118 -6.72 -9.98 3.36
CA SER A 118 -7.13 -10.54 4.64
C SER A 118 -5.96 -10.73 5.60
N ARG A 119 -6.29 -10.80 6.90
CA ARG A 119 -5.37 -11.16 7.98
C ARG A 119 -5.80 -12.48 8.59
N ILE A 120 -4.87 -13.41 8.68
CA ILE A 120 -5.10 -14.82 9.01
C ILE A 120 -4.46 -15.10 10.37
N ASP A 121 -5.31 -15.34 11.37
CA ASP A 121 -4.89 -15.73 12.71
C ASP A 121 -5.87 -16.76 13.26
N PRO A 122 -5.38 -17.95 13.66
CA PRO A 122 -4.01 -18.46 13.55
C PRO A 122 -3.53 -18.61 12.08
N PRO A 123 -2.18 -18.72 11.85
CA PRO A 123 -1.63 -18.90 10.52
C PRO A 123 -2.18 -20.17 9.83
N GLN A 124 -2.46 -20.09 8.53
CA GLN A 124 -3.00 -21.19 7.74
C GLN A 124 -2.13 -21.51 6.53
N ASN A 125 -2.22 -22.75 6.06
CA ASN A 125 -1.67 -23.13 4.77
C ASN A 125 -2.68 -22.79 3.67
N ILE A 126 -2.32 -21.86 2.78
CA ILE A 126 -3.15 -21.40 1.67
C ILE A 126 -2.53 -21.73 0.30
N THR A 127 -1.61 -22.68 0.24
CA THR A 127 -0.92 -23.08 -1.00
C THR A 127 -1.92 -23.45 -2.09
N ALA A 128 -2.98 -24.21 -1.75
CA ALA A 128 -4.01 -24.61 -2.71
C ALA A 128 -4.80 -23.42 -3.28
N LEU A 129 -5.05 -22.39 -2.47
CA LEU A 129 -5.71 -21.15 -2.92
C LEU A 129 -4.82 -20.41 -3.94
N LEU A 130 -3.52 -20.29 -3.65
CA LEU A 130 -2.59 -19.60 -4.54
C LEU A 130 -2.34 -20.38 -5.84
N ALA A 131 -2.40 -21.70 -5.80
CA ALA A 131 -2.23 -22.55 -7.00
C ALA A 131 -3.38 -22.43 -8.02
N GLN A 132 -4.53 -21.87 -7.64
CA GLN A 132 -5.66 -21.64 -8.54
C GLN A 132 -5.38 -20.53 -9.58
N ASN A 133 -4.24 -19.89 -9.50
CA ASN A 133 -3.60 -19.01 -10.50
C ASN A 133 -4.57 -18.03 -11.17
N HIS A 134 -5.15 -17.14 -10.39
CA HIS A 134 -6.01 -16.08 -10.89
C HIS A 134 -5.15 -14.86 -11.24
N SER A 135 -4.89 -14.66 -12.53
CA SER A 135 -4.33 -13.39 -13.02
C SER A 135 -5.45 -12.40 -13.24
N TYR A 136 -5.43 -11.31 -12.52
CA TYR A 136 -6.44 -10.27 -12.63
C TYR A 136 -5.90 -9.08 -13.43
N ALA A 137 -6.51 -8.81 -14.58
CA ALA A 137 -6.15 -7.65 -15.42
C ALA A 137 -6.86 -6.37 -14.96
N ILE A 138 -6.87 -6.10 -13.65
CA ILE A 138 -7.50 -4.91 -13.08
C ILE A 138 -6.46 -3.82 -12.96
N GLU A 139 -6.78 -2.64 -13.46
CA GLU A 139 -5.92 -1.47 -13.40
C GLU A 139 -6.50 -0.38 -12.49
N THR A 140 -5.63 0.41 -11.91
CA THR A 140 -6.01 1.62 -11.17
C THR A 140 -4.91 2.66 -11.31
N THR A 141 -5.28 3.93 -11.12
CA THR A 141 -4.35 5.05 -11.17
C THR A 141 -3.90 5.41 -9.76
N VAL A 142 -2.60 5.62 -9.60
CA VAL A 142 -1.99 6.19 -8.39
C VAL A 142 -1.84 7.69 -8.61
N THR A 143 -2.49 8.48 -7.77
CA THR A 143 -2.56 9.95 -7.89
C THR A 143 -1.95 10.67 -6.70
N ALA A 144 -1.75 9.99 -5.57
CA ALA A 144 -1.25 10.62 -4.35
C ALA A 144 -0.55 9.64 -3.41
N LEU A 145 0.38 10.18 -2.63
CA LEU A 145 0.89 9.58 -1.41
C LEU A 145 0.14 10.21 -0.23
N ILE A 146 -0.29 9.38 0.74
CA ILE A 146 -1.07 9.86 1.88
C ILE A 146 -0.40 9.44 3.17
N LEU A 147 -0.21 10.39 4.07
CA LEU A 147 0.17 10.12 5.45
C LEU A 147 -1.10 9.87 6.27
N TYR A 148 -1.24 8.65 6.78
CA TYR A 148 -2.36 8.28 7.63
C TYR A 148 -1.99 8.30 9.11
N ARG A 149 -2.89 8.82 9.92
CA ARG A 149 -2.92 8.58 11.36
C ARG A 149 -3.78 7.36 11.64
N SER A 150 -3.19 6.35 12.29
CA SER A 150 -3.94 5.18 12.77
C SER A 150 -4.40 5.39 14.21
N ARG A 151 -5.69 5.33 14.46
CA ARG A 151 -6.25 5.30 15.81
C ARG A 151 -6.54 3.86 16.19
N LEU A 152 -5.87 3.39 17.23
CA LEU A 152 -6.07 2.10 17.85
C LEU A 152 -6.99 2.30 19.06
N GLY A 153 -8.15 1.67 19.10
CA GLY A 153 -9.07 1.74 20.23
C GLY A 153 -10.25 0.80 20.05
N GLY A 154 -10.36 -0.27 20.85
CA GLY A 154 -11.53 -1.14 21.00
C GLY A 154 -12.14 -1.78 19.75
N GLY A 155 -11.54 -1.61 18.56
CA GLY A 155 -12.07 -2.08 17.28
C GLY A 155 -11.04 -2.09 16.16
N PRO A 156 -11.47 -2.29 14.89
CA PRO A 156 -10.59 -2.24 13.73
C PRO A 156 -9.93 -0.86 13.62
N ALA A 157 -8.63 -0.82 13.29
CA ALA A 157 -7.90 0.43 13.08
C ALA A 157 -8.69 1.39 12.18
N ARG A 158 -8.83 2.65 12.63
CA ARG A 158 -9.39 3.75 11.84
C ARG A 158 -8.23 4.56 11.29
N TYR A 159 -8.26 4.81 9.98
CA TYR A 159 -7.26 5.61 9.30
C TYR A 159 -7.85 6.99 9.03
N GLU A 160 -7.20 8.03 9.55
CA GLU A 160 -7.52 9.43 9.29
C GLU A 160 -6.40 10.00 8.42
N GLU A 161 -6.74 10.68 7.34
CA GLU A 161 -5.78 11.37 6.50
C GLU A 161 -5.17 12.54 7.28
N ALA A 162 -3.87 12.47 7.55
CA ALA A 162 -3.13 13.51 8.24
C ALA A 162 -2.50 14.51 7.26
N ALA A 163 -2.07 14.03 6.08
CA ALA A 163 -1.58 14.85 4.99
C ALA A 163 -1.69 14.10 3.67
N ARG A 164 -1.83 14.85 2.57
CA ARG A 164 -1.90 14.35 1.20
C ARG A 164 -0.86 15.03 0.33
N PHE A 165 -0.20 14.27 -0.51
CA PHE A 165 0.82 14.74 -1.45
C PHE A 165 0.44 14.20 -2.82
N ASP A 166 -0.06 15.08 -3.68
CA ASP A 166 -0.49 14.71 -5.01
C ASP A 166 0.70 14.52 -5.94
N LEU A 167 0.65 13.51 -6.79
CA LEU A 167 1.58 13.34 -7.89
C LEU A 167 1.25 14.38 -8.98
N SER A 168 2.25 14.81 -9.75
CA SER A 168 2.03 15.76 -10.84
C SER A 168 1.18 15.15 -11.95
N ASP A 169 0.41 15.96 -12.66
CA ASP A 169 -0.33 15.50 -13.84
C ASP A 169 0.62 14.98 -14.92
N ALA A 170 0.21 13.92 -15.63
CA ALA A 170 0.96 13.37 -16.74
C ALA A 170 0.97 14.41 -17.89
N GLY A 171 1.96 15.30 -17.92
CA GLY A 171 2.07 16.31 -18.96
C GLY A 171 2.58 17.68 -18.51
N SER A 172 2.77 17.91 -17.21
CA SER A 172 3.51 19.10 -16.76
C SER A 172 5.01 18.83 -16.80
N PRO A 173 5.77 19.38 -17.77
CA PRO A 173 7.22 19.35 -17.69
C PRO A 173 7.63 20.16 -16.47
N GLY A 174 8.34 19.53 -15.54
CA GLY A 174 9.00 20.22 -14.44
C GLY A 174 9.97 21.23 -15.01
N GLY A 175 9.52 22.47 -15.15
CA GLY A 175 10.38 23.57 -15.55
C GLY A 175 11.28 23.95 -14.38
N PRO A 176 12.61 24.08 -14.60
CA PRO A 176 13.48 24.66 -13.59
C PRO A 176 13.20 26.15 -13.49
N ARG A 177 13.01 26.65 -12.28
CA ARG A 177 13.26 28.05 -11.94
C ARG A 177 14.29 28.12 -10.84
#